data_f920d43660a7e5f4309d8d9e24278113
#
_entry.id   f920d43660a7e5f4309d8d9e24278113
#
_cell.length_a   1.000
_cell.length_b   1.000
_cell.length_c   1.000
_cell.angle_alpha   90.00
_cell.angle_beta   90.00
_cell.angle_gamma   90.00
#
_symmetry.space_group_name_H-M   'P 1'
#
loop_
_entity.id
_entity.type
_entity.pdbx_description
1 polymer ?
#
loop_
_entity_poly.entity_id
_entity_poly.type
_entity_poly.pdbx_seq_one_letter_code
_entity_poly.pdbx_strand_id
1 'polypeptide(L)'
;ICFTFGIVDYYIPHASLYLACAGVLVFIGALDDRFDISVKIRATIQAAVGIVMMVFGKLYLSSLGYIFGSWEMVLGPFGYFLTLFAVWAAINAFNMVDGIDGLLGGLSCVSFAAIGMILWFDGQTSLAIWCFAMIAAILPYIMLNLGILGRRYKVFMGDAGSTLIGFTVIWILLETTQGKTHPISPVTALWIIAIPLMD
;
A
#
# COMPACT_ATOMS: atom_id res chain seq x y z
N ILE A 1 -25.83 1.76 5.31
CA ILE A 1 -24.49 2.38 5.39
C ILE A 1 -23.79 1.94 6.69
N CYS A 2 -24.39 2.09 7.89
CA CYS A 2 -23.78 1.62 9.16
C CYS A 2 -23.46 0.13 9.20
N PHE A 3 -24.30 -0.72 8.58
CA PHE A 3 -24.11 -2.18 8.57
C PHE A 3 -22.94 -2.62 7.70
N THR A 4 -22.73 -1.96 6.56
CA THR A 4 -21.58 -2.23 5.67
C THR A 4 -20.26 -1.79 6.28
N PHE A 5 -20.19 -0.68 6.99
CA PHE A 5 -18.97 -0.22 7.69
C PHE A 5 -18.53 -1.19 8.79
N GLY A 6 -19.47 -1.75 9.58
CA GLY A 6 -19.14 -2.71 10.63
C GLY A 6 -18.57 -4.04 10.09
N ILE A 7 -19.01 -4.49 8.91
CA ILE A 7 -18.46 -5.68 8.25
C ILE A 7 -17.04 -5.39 7.74
N VAL A 8 -16.82 -4.24 7.15
CA VAL A 8 -15.50 -3.85 6.60
C VAL A 8 -14.48 -3.65 7.72
N ASP A 9 -14.85 -3.05 8.86
CA ASP A 9 -13.99 -2.89 10.03
C ASP A 9 -13.58 -4.23 10.67
N TYR A 10 -14.36 -5.29 10.48
CA TYR A 10 -14.01 -6.64 10.92
C TYR A 10 -12.84 -7.22 10.11
N TYR A 11 -12.78 -6.91 8.81
CA TYR A 11 -11.75 -7.44 7.90
C TYR A 11 -10.49 -6.56 7.82
N ILE A 12 -10.65 -5.25 7.98
CA ILE A 12 -9.58 -4.28 7.83
C ILE A 12 -9.55 -3.38 9.05
N PRO A 13 -8.51 -3.44 9.89
CA PRO A 13 -8.34 -2.47 10.98
C PRO A 13 -8.37 -1.04 10.45
N HIS A 14 -9.12 -0.18 11.13
CA HIS A 14 -9.29 1.23 10.73
C HIS A 14 -9.83 1.42 9.29
N ALA A 15 -10.72 0.54 8.83
CA ALA A 15 -11.21 0.52 7.45
C ALA A 15 -11.82 1.85 7.00
N SER A 16 -12.57 2.54 7.86
CA SER A 16 -13.14 3.85 7.55
C SER A 16 -12.07 4.90 7.28
N LEU A 17 -11.00 4.90 8.05
CA LEU A 17 -9.85 5.79 7.86
C LEU A 17 -9.09 5.45 6.58
N TYR A 18 -8.85 4.15 6.35
CA TYR A 18 -8.22 3.68 5.12
C TYR A 18 -9.01 4.13 3.89
N LEU A 19 -10.33 3.91 3.87
CA LEU A 19 -11.19 4.30 2.74
C LEU A 19 -11.20 5.80 2.51
N ALA A 20 -11.20 6.61 3.57
CA ALA A 20 -11.12 8.07 3.44
C ALA A 20 -9.78 8.49 2.83
N CYS A 21 -8.66 7.99 3.34
CA CYS A 21 -7.32 8.28 2.81
C CYS A 21 -7.16 7.80 1.36
N ALA A 22 -7.55 6.56 1.07
CA ALA A 22 -7.52 5.98 -0.27
C ALA A 22 -8.39 6.79 -1.24
N GLY A 23 -9.60 7.19 -0.83
CA GLY A 23 -10.50 8.02 -1.61
C GLY A 23 -9.90 9.38 -1.99
N VAL A 24 -9.22 10.04 -1.05
CA VAL A 24 -8.51 11.30 -1.31
C VAL A 24 -7.38 11.08 -2.33
N LEU A 25 -6.58 10.03 -2.16
CA LEU A 25 -5.47 9.72 -3.07
C LEU A 25 -5.96 9.39 -4.48
N VAL A 26 -7.01 8.55 -4.60
CA VAL A 26 -7.63 8.21 -5.89
C VAL A 26 -8.21 9.45 -6.57
N PHE A 27 -8.90 10.32 -5.82
CA PHE A 27 -9.47 11.54 -6.35
C PHE A 27 -8.37 12.47 -6.90
N ILE A 28 -7.29 12.66 -6.15
CA ILE A 28 -6.15 13.49 -6.60
C ILE A 28 -5.41 12.84 -7.77
N GLY A 29 -5.21 11.51 -7.75
CA GLY A 29 -4.62 10.79 -8.88
C GLY A 29 -5.46 10.92 -10.15
N ALA A 30 -6.79 10.82 -10.05
CA ALA A 30 -7.67 11.02 -11.19
C ALA A 30 -7.66 12.46 -11.72
N LEU A 31 -7.49 13.45 -10.84
CA LEU A 31 -7.29 14.84 -11.25
C LEU A 31 -5.92 15.03 -11.93
N ASP A 32 -4.91 14.34 -11.44
CA ASP A 32 -3.57 14.36 -12.03
C ASP A 32 -3.56 13.76 -13.43
N ASP A 33 -4.17 12.59 -13.60
CA ASP A 33 -4.33 11.93 -14.90
C ASP A 33 -5.02 12.84 -15.96
N ARG A 34 -5.84 13.81 -15.50
CA ARG A 34 -6.59 14.71 -16.39
C ARG A 34 -5.97 16.08 -16.56
N PHE A 35 -5.36 16.63 -15.52
CA PHE A 35 -4.95 18.05 -15.47
C PHE A 35 -3.46 18.25 -15.28
N ASP A 36 -2.67 17.19 -15.16
CA ASP A 36 -1.22 17.22 -14.95
C ASP A 36 -0.84 18.12 -13.76
N ILE A 37 -1.26 17.70 -12.57
CA ILE A 37 -1.08 18.45 -11.32
C ILE A 37 0.41 18.52 -10.97
N SER A 38 0.86 19.66 -10.46
CA SER A 38 2.26 19.83 -10.08
C SER A 38 2.70 18.81 -9.01
N VAL A 39 3.90 18.27 -9.16
CA VAL A 39 4.51 17.31 -8.23
C VAL A 39 4.46 17.78 -6.77
N LYS A 40 4.59 19.10 -6.56
CA LYS A 40 4.55 19.70 -5.21
C LYS A 40 3.17 19.49 -4.54
N ILE A 41 2.09 19.65 -5.29
CA ILE A 41 0.73 19.46 -4.77
C ILE A 41 0.51 17.99 -4.44
N ARG A 42 0.88 17.07 -5.34
CA ARG A 42 0.78 15.61 -5.10
C ARG A 42 1.55 15.21 -3.85
N ALA A 43 2.83 15.60 -3.76
CA ALA A 43 3.68 15.28 -2.61
C ALA A 43 3.10 15.84 -1.29
N THR A 44 2.55 17.05 -1.31
CA THR A 44 1.92 17.66 -0.12
C THR A 44 0.70 16.88 0.33
N ILE A 45 -0.15 16.43 -0.60
CA ILE A 45 -1.35 15.65 -0.26
C ILE A 45 -0.99 14.25 0.21
N GLN A 46 -0.03 13.58 -0.44
CA GLN A 46 0.49 12.29 0.02
C GLN A 46 1.06 12.39 1.45
N ALA A 47 1.82 13.46 1.72
CA ALA A 47 2.33 13.72 3.07
C ALA A 47 1.19 13.98 4.09
N ALA A 48 0.17 14.76 3.72
CA ALA A 48 -0.99 15.00 4.58
C ALA A 48 -1.75 13.71 4.89
N VAL A 49 -1.95 12.85 3.90
CA VAL A 49 -2.56 11.51 4.09
C VAL A 49 -1.71 10.65 5.01
N GLY A 50 -0.38 10.65 4.85
CA GLY A 50 0.54 9.96 5.76
C GLY A 50 0.43 10.47 7.21
N ILE A 51 0.33 11.77 7.41
CA ILE A 51 0.13 12.37 8.74
C ILE A 51 -1.23 11.94 9.32
N VAL A 52 -2.30 11.99 8.54
CA VAL A 52 -3.63 11.55 8.97
C VAL A 52 -3.62 10.07 9.40
N MET A 53 -2.97 9.21 8.62
CA MET A 53 -2.78 7.80 8.95
C MET A 53 -2.04 7.62 10.28
N MET A 54 -0.96 8.35 10.52
CA MET A 54 -0.18 8.28 11.76
C MET A 54 -0.95 8.79 12.98
N VAL A 55 -1.68 9.92 12.83
CA VAL A 55 -2.37 10.55 13.96
C VAL A 55 -3.64 9.80 14.35
N PHE A 56 -4.48 9.47 13.39
CA PHE A 56 -5.78 8.83 13.63
C PHE A 56 -5.70 7.30 13.64
N GLY A 57 -4.88 6.71 12.77
CA GLY A 57 -4.68 5.27 12.70
C GLY A 57 -3.62 4.76 13.70
N LYS A 58 -2.81 5.64 14.27
CA LYS A 58 -1.63 5.28 15.10
C LYS A 58 -0.69 4.30 14.39
N LEU A 59 -0.73 4.30 13.06
CA LEU A 59 0.11 3.47 12.22
C LEU A 59 1.41 4.21 11.91
N TYR A 60 2.46 3.90 12.64
CA TYR A 60 3.79 4.45 12.44
C TYR A 60 4.87 3.45 12.88
N LEU A 61 6.04 3.54 12.30
CA LEU A 61 7.19 2.71 12.62
C LEU A 61 7.72 3.07 14.01
N SER A 62 7.34 2.31 15.02
CA SER A 62 7.83 2.46 16.39
C SER A 62 9.14 1.74 16.61
N SER A 63 9.33 0.59 15.96
CA SER A 63 10.50 -0.27 16.06
C SER A 63 10.85 -0.87 14.71
N LEU A 64 12.14 -1.06 14.44
CA LEU A 64 12.64 -1.83 13.29
C LEU A 64 12.87 -3.31 13.64
N GLY A 65 12.47 -3.73 14.86
CA GLY A 65 12.67 -5.09 15.34
C GLY A 65 14.12 -5.39 15.73
N TYR A 66 14.46 -6.67 15.77
CA TYR A 66 15.75 -7.17 16.24
C TYR A 66 16.75 -7.28 15.07
N ILE A 67 17.26 -6.15 14.55
CA ILE A 67 18.19 -6.13 13.41
C ILE A 67 19.55 -6.75 13.81
N PHE A 68 20.01 -6.51 15.04
CA PHE A 68 21.31 -6.96 15.56
C PHE A 68 21.21 -8.13 16.56
N GLY A 69 20.18 -8.95 16.45
CA GLY A 69 20.02 -10.20 17.21
C GLY A 69 19.39 -10.05 18.58
N SER A 70 19.93 -9.25 19.49
CA SER A 70 19.44 -9.14 20.88
C SER A 70 18.85 -7.78 21.26
N TRP A 71 19.00 -6.79 20.40
CA TRP A 71 18.55 -5.42 20.66
C TRP A 71 17.43 -5.03 19.74
N GLU A 72 16.28 -4.67 20.31
CA GLU A 72 15.17 -4.07 19.57
C GLU A 72 15.49 -2.61 19.27
N MET A 73 15.51 -2.26 18.00
CA MET A 73 15.77 -0.89 17.54
C MET A 73 14.49 -0.06 17.61
N VAL A 74 14.25 0.57 18.76
CA VAL A 74 13.13 1.50 18.95
C VAL A 74 13.49 2.86 18.36
N LEU A 75 12.64 3.36 17.47
CA LEU A 75 12.87 4.59 16.71
C LEU A 75 12.46 5.87 17.46
N GLY A 76 11.57 5.78 18.44
CA GLY A 76 11.05 6.95 19.15
C GLY A 76 10.44 8.00 18.19
N PRO A 77 10.71 9.31 18.40
CA PRO A 77 10.16 10.37 17.53
C PRO A 77 10.62 10.29 16.07
N PHE A 78 11.78 9.70 15.81
CA PHE A 78 12.29 9.50 14.45
C PHE A 78 11.41 8.57 13.62
N GLY A 79 10.67 7.67 14.29
CA GLY A 79 9.72 6.76 13.64
C GLY A 79 8.63 7.47 12.82
N TYR A 80 8.14 8.62 13.29
CA TYR A 80 7.15 9.41 12.54
C TYR A 80 7.73 9.94 11.22
N PHE A 81 8.95 10.44 11.25
CA PHE A 81 9.62 10.93 10.05
C PHE A 81 9.88 9.79 9.06
N LEU A 82 10.39 8.67 9.57
CA LEU A 82 10.66 7.49 8.73
C LEU A 82 9.37 6.92 8.12
N THR A 83 8.27 6.91 8.88
CA THR A 83 6.96 6.47 8.37
C THR A 83 6.48 7.37 7.23
N LEU A 84 6.55 8.70 7.41
CA LEU A 84 6.15 9.64 6.38
C LEU A 84 6.95 9.44 5.11
N PHE A 85 8.27 9.26 5.24
CA PHE A 85 9.15 8.96 4.12
C PHE A 85 8.81 7.62 3.46
N ALA A 86 8.55 6.56 4.25
CA ALA A 86 8.19 5.25 3.74
C ALA A 86 6.85 5.27 2.95
N VAL A 87 5.84 5.98 3.46
CA VAL A 87 4.56 6.15 2.77
C VAL A 87 4.76 6.88 1.45
N TRP A 88 5.48 7.99 1.48
CA TRP A 88 5.76 8.77 0.29
C TRP A 88 6.58 7.98 -0.73
N ALA A 89 7.63 7.29 -0.29
CA ALA A 89 8.48 6.47 -1.15
C ALA A 89 7.69 5.32 -1.79
N ALA A 90 6.88 4.58 -1.01
CA ALA A 90 6.09 3.48 -1.53
C ALA A 90 5.07 3.94 -2.59
N ILE A 91 4.32 5.02 -2.32
CA ILE A 91 3.35 5.55 -3.28
C ILE A 91 4.05 5.93 -4.59
N ASN A 92 5.17 6.65 -4.53
CA ASN A 92 5.87 7.11 -5.73
C ASN A 92 6.59 5.97 -6.45
N ALA A 93 7.14 4.98 -5.72
CA ALA A 93 7.76 3.80 -6.31
C ALA A 93 6.77 3.02 -7.18
N PHE A 94 5.58 2.71 -6.64
CA PHE A 94 4.55 2.02 -7.42
C PHE A 94 4.02 2.87 -8.60
N ASN A 95 3.99 4.19 -8.46
CA ASN A 95 3.61 5.08 -9.54
C ASN A 95 4.66 5.09 -10.67
N MET A 96 5.95 5.08 -10.34
CA MET A 96 7.03 5.06 -11.35
C MET A 96 7.07 3.75 -12.15
N VAL A 97 6.75 2.62 -11.52
CA VAL A 97 6.73 1.30 -12.15
C VAL A 97 5.60 1.14 -13.18
N ASP A 98 4.57 1.98 -13.19
CA ASP A 98 3.45 1.92 -14.16
C ASP A 98 3.84 2.27 -15.61
N GLY A 99 5.10 2.60 -15.86
CA GLY A 99 5.63 2.89 -17.20
C GLY A 99 5.81 1.66 -18.10
N ILE A 100 5.79 0.45 -17.57
CA ILE A 100 6.02 -0.81 -18.30
C ILE A 100 4.80 -1.71 -18.22
N ASP A 101 4.36 -2.22 -19.38
CA ASP A 101 3.19 -3.10 -19.48
C ASP A 101 3.29 -4.33 -18.57
N GLY A 102 2.30 -4.53 -17.72
CA GLY A 102 2.18 -5.65 -16.81
C GLY A 102 3.07 -5.58 -15.57
N LEU A 103 4.05 -4.67 -15.52
CA LEU A 103 5.05 -4.62 -14.44
C LEU A 103 4.40 -4.21 -13.12
N LEU A 104 3.68 -3.09 -13.09
CA LEU A 104 2.97 -2.63 -11.89
C LEU A 104 2.02 -3.71 -11.35
N GLY A 105 1.17 -4.27 -12.23
CA GLY A 105 0.22 -5.31 -11.84
C GLY A 105 0.90 -6.56 -11.31
N GLY A 106 1.96 -7.03 -12.00
CA GLY A 106 2.74 -8.19 -11.60
C GLY A 106 3.41 -8.02 -10.24
N LEU A 107 4.14 -6.91 -10.03
CA LEU A 107 4.80 -6.61 -8.75
C LEU A 107 3.79 -6.43 -7.62
N SER A 108 2.67 -5.78 -7.88
CA SER A 108 1.59 -5.63 -6.90
C SER A 108 1.02 -6.98 -6.49
N CYS A 109 0.75 -7.88 -7.45
CA CYS A 109 0.27 -9.23 -7.15
C CYS A 109 1.29 -10.03 -6.34
N VAL A 110 2.58 -9.93 -6.64
CA VAL A 110 3.65 -10.59 -5.87
C VAL A 110 3.71 -10.04 -4.44
N SER A 111 3.65 -8.71 -4.27
CA SER A 111 3.66 -8.10 -2.94
C SER A 111 2.44 -8.52 -2.11
N PHE A 112 1.22 -8.43 -2.67
CA PHE A 112 0.01 -8.88 -1.98
C PHE A 112 0.00 -10.39 -1.71
N ALA A 113 0.54 -11.21 -2.62
CA ALA A 113 0.62 -12.65 -2.41
C ALA A 113 1.60 -12.99 -1.27
N ALA A 114 2.76 -12.34 -1.23
CA ALA A 114 3.73 -12.54 -0.16
C ALA A 114 3.15 -12.16 1.22
N ILE A 115 2.55 -10.96 1.33
CA ILE A 115 1.90 -10.50 2.55
C ILE A 115 0.73 -11.44 2.93
N GLY A 116 -0.14 -11.75 1.97
CA GLY A 116 -1.32 -12.58 2.19
C GLY A 116 -0.96 -14.01 2.64
N MET A 117 0.07 -14.63 2.07
CA MET A 117 0.55 -15.94 2.50
C MET A 117 1.11 -15.90 3.93
N ILE A 118 1.93 -14.92 4.27
CA ILE A 118 2.46 -14.79 5.64
C ILE A 118 1.32 -14.63 6.64
N LEU A 119 0.35 -13.75 6.36
CA LEU A 119 -0.82 -13.53 7.20
C LEU A 119 -1.70 -14.77 7.33
N TRP A 120 -1.85 -15.54 6.26
CA TRP A 120 -2.60 -16.79 6.27
C TRP A 120 -1.99 -17.82 7.21
N PHE A 121 -0.66 -18.01 7.14
CA PHE A 121 0.06 -18.91 8.02
C PHE A 121 0.13 -18.44 9.47
N ASP A 122 0.08 -17.13 9.71
CA ASP A 122 0.01 -16.52 11.05
C ASP A 122 -1.41 -16.59 11.66
N GLY A 123 -2.41 -17.01 10.90
CA GLY A 123 -3.81 -17.11 11.34
C GLY A 123 -4.60 -15.81 11.22
N GLN A 124 -4.05 -14.75 10.66
CA GLN A 124 -4.75 -13.48 10.40
C GLN A 124 -5.54 -13.55 9.08
N THR A 125 -6.50 -14.45 9.03
CA THR A 125 -7.24 -14.80 7.81
C THR A 125 -7.99 -13.62 7.19
N SER A 126 -8.49 -12.68 7.99
CA SER A 126 -9.21 -11.50 7.51
C SER A 126 -8.35 -10.60 6.62
N LEU A 127 -7.15 -10.25 7.10
CA LEU A 127 -6.19 -9.45 6.33
C LEU A 127 -5.63 -10.23 5.12
N ALA A 128 -5.43 -11.55 5.27
CA ALA A 128 -5.01 -12.41 4.17
C ALA A 128 -6.05 -12.41 3.04
N ILE A 129 -7.35 -12.56 3.37
CA ILE A 129 -8.44 -12.50 2.39
C ILE A 129 -8.46 -11.15 1.68
N TRP A 130 -8.22 -10.06 2.41
CA TRP A 130 -8.12 -8.74 1.78
C TRP A 130 -6.98 -8.67 0.76
N CYS A 131 -5.78 -9.17 1.09
CA CYS A 131 -4.67 -9.24 0.14
C CYS A 131 -5.04 -10.05 -1.11
N PHE A 132 -5.68 -11.20 -0.96
CA PHE A 132 -6.12 -12.02 -2.10
C PHE A 132 -7.23 -11.35 -2.92
N ALA A 133 -8.13 -10.59 -2.28
CA ALA A 133 -9.13 -9.79 -2.97
C ALA A 133 -8.49 -8.67 -3.81
N MET A 134 -7.42 -8.04 -3.31
CA MET A 134 -6.65 -7.06 -4.08
C MET A 134 -6.02 -7.70 -5.33
N ILE A 135 -5.45 -8.90 -5.21
CA ILE A 135 -4.94 -9.65 -6.37
C ILE A 135 -6.07 -9.90 -7.39
N ALA A 136 -7.21 -10.39 -6.92
CA ALA A 136 -8.35 -10.66 -7.78
C ALA A 136 -8.86 -9.39 -8.51
N ALA A 137 -8.79 -8.24 -7.85
CA ALA A 137 -9.15 -6.95 -8.46
C ALA A 137 -8.13 -6.46 -9.50
N ILE A 138 -6.84 -6.77 -9.32
CA ILE A 138 -5.76 -6.36 -10.22
C ILE A 138 -5.68 -7.27 -11.46
N LEU A 139 -6.05 -8.54 -11.37
CA LEU A 139 -5.95 -9.50 -12.48
C LEU A 139 -6.64 -9.02 -13.78
N PRO A 140 -7.89 -8.53 -13.79
CA PRO A 140 -8.52 -8.01 -14.99
C PRO A 140 -7.74 -6.85 -15.63
N TYR A 141 -7.18 -5.97 -14.79
CA TYR A 141 -6.31 -4.90 -15.28
C TYR A 141 -5.09 -5.46 -16.00
N ILE A 142 -4.38 -6.44 -15.42
CA ILE A 142 -3.20 -7.07 -16.05
C ILE A 142 -3.58 -7.65 -17.42
N MET A 143 -4.71 -8.36 -17.52
CA MET A 143 -5.17 -8.95 -18.77
C MET A 143 -5.41 -7.90 -19.86
N LEU A 144 -5.97 -6.74 -19.50
CA LEU A 144 -6.21 -5.63 -20.41
C LEU A 144 -4.89 -4.90 -20.75
N ASN A 145 -4.05 -4.64 -19.76
CA ASN A 145 -2.81 -3.91 -19.94
C ASN A 145 -1.80 -4.70 -20.81
N LEU A 146 -1.68 -6.01 -20.65
CA LEU A 146 -0.88 -6.88 -21.51
C LEU A 146 -1.49 -7.09 -22.91
N GLY A 147 -2.71 -6.60 -23.14
CA GLY A 147 -3.39 -6.74 -24.43
C GLY A 147 -3.84 -8.18 -24.74
N ILE A 148 -3.98 -9.05 -23.73
CA ILE A 148 -4.44 -10.46 -23.90
C ILE A 148 -5.83 -10.49 -24.53
N LEU A 149 -6.70 -9.56 -24.17
CA LEU A 149 -8.05 -9.42 -24.72
C LEU A 149 -8.08 -8.62 -26.05
N GLY A 150 -6.92 -8.30 -26.59
CA GLY A 150 -6.74 -7.55 -27.83
C GLY A 150 -6.18 -6.14 -27.61
N ARG A 151 -5.26 -5.74 -28.47
CA ARG A 151 -4.55 -4.44 -28.39
C ARG A 151 -5.48 -3.22 -28.34
N ARG A 152 -6.69 -3.33 -28.88
CA ARG A 152 -7.70 -2.27 -28.89
C ARG A 152 -8.23 -1.93 -27.48
N TYR A 153 -8.17 -2.90 -26.55
CA TYR A 153 -8.70 -2.76 -25.19
C TYR A 153 -7.61 -2.53 -24.15
N LYS A 154 -6.40 -2.22 -24.61
CA LYS A 154 -5.28 -1.95 -23.72
C LYS A 154 -5.56 -0.70 -22.87
N VAL A 155 -5.39 -0.85 -21.56
CA VAL A 155 -5.57 0.23 -20.58
C VAL A 155 -4.30 0.38 -19.71
N PHE A 156 -4.08 1.59 -19.23
CA PHE A 156 -3.06 1.89 -18.23
C PHE A 156 -3.74 2.11 -16.88
N MET A 157 -3.01 1.89 -15.80
CA MET A 157 -3.53 2.07 -14.44
C MET A 157 -3.73 3.54 -14.11
N GLY A 158 -2.84 4.38 -14.59
CA GLY A 158 -2.80 5.81 -14.30
C GLY A 158 -2.35 6.13 -12.87
N ASP A 159 -2.24 7.43 -12.60
CA ASP A 159 -1.77 7.91 -11.29
C ASP A 159 -2.76 7.58 -10.16
N ALA A 160 -4.05 7.55 -10.47
CA ALA A 160 -5.08 7.17 -9.51
C ALA A 160 -4.91 5.74 -8.99
N GLY A 161 -4.70 4.78 -9.92
CA GLY A 161 -4.61 3.37 -9.56
C GLY A 161 -3.26 2.99 -8.96
N SER A 162 -2.16 3.46 -9.52
CA SER A 162 -0.81 3.18 -9.03
C SER A 162 -0.58 3.74 -7.62
N THR A 163 -1.05 4.98 -7.35
CA THR A 163 -1.03 5.62 -6.04
C THR A 163 -1.86 4.83 -5.01
N LEU A 164 -3.06 4.35 -5.39
CA LEU A 164 -3.89 3.52 -4.53
C LEU A 164 -3.19 2.22 -4.15
N ILE A 165 -2.58 1.54 -5.13
CA ILE A 165 -1.85 0.29 -4.90
C ILE A 165 -0.68 0.52 -3.94
N GLY A 166 0.16 1.52 -4.21
CA GLY A 166 1.31 1.85 -3.37
C GLY A 166 0.90 2.17 -1.93
N PHE A 167 -0.17 2.98 -1.76
CA PHE A 167 -0.72 3.28 -0.44
C PHE A 167 -1.29 2.05 0.26
N THR A 168 -2.00 1.19 -0.45
CA THR A 168 -2.57 -0.03 0.12
C THR A 168 -1.48 -0.99 0.60
N VAL A 169 -0.42 -1.17 -0.19
CA VAL A 169 0.71 -2.03 0.18
C VAL A 169 1.38 -1.51 1.45
N ILE A 170 1.72 -0.21 1.50
CA ILE A 170 2.39 0.34 2.70
C ILE A 170 1.48 0.36 3.92
N TRP A 171 0.16 0.58 3.76
CA TRP A 171 -0.81 0.47 4.84
C TRP A 171 -0.79 -0.92 5.48
N ILE A 172 -0.92 -1.97 4.66
CA ILE A 172 -0.91 -3.36 5.16
C ILE A 172 0.45 -3.69 5.79
N LEU A 173 1.56 -3.27 5.19
CA LEU A 173 2.89 -3.50 5.75
C LEU A 173 3.07 -2.83 7.11
N LEU A 174 2.58 -1.62 7.31
CA LEU A 174 2.60 -0.95 8.62
C LEU A 174 1.71 -1.67 9.64
N GLU A 175 0.50 -2.06 9.24
CA GLU A 175 -0.42 -2.82 10.10
C GLU A 175 0.20 -4.15 10.55
N THR A 176 0.89 -4.85 9.66
CA THR A 176 1.48 -6.17 9.92
C THR A 176 2.83 -6.12 10.62
N THR A 177 3.53 -5.00 10.55
CA THR A 177 4.85 -4.83 11.20
C THR A 177 4.76 -4.12 12.56
N GLN A 178 3.74 -3.29 12.78
CA GLN A 178 3.58 -2.45 13.97
C GLN A 178 2.28 -2.73 14.73
N GLY A 179 1.39 -3.58 14.20
CA GLY A 179 0.13 -3.98 14.83
C GLY A 179 0.33 -4.79 16.12
N LYS A 180 -0.75 -5.30 16.71
CA LYS A 180 -0.72 -6.07 17.97
C LYS A 180 0.05 -7.39 17.86
N THR A 181 0.03 -7.99 16.69
CA THR A 181 0.76 -9.23 16.36
C THR A 181 1.71 -8.88 15.23
N HIS A 182 2.99 -8.90 15.43
CA HIS A 182 4.00 -8.51 14.44
C HIS A 182 4.41 -9.71 13.55
N PRO A 183 3.55 -10.20 12.63
CA PRO A 183 3.87 -11.39 11.83
C PRO A 183 4.99 -11.15 10.83
N ILE A 184 5.21 -9.89 10.47
CA ILE A 184 6.24 -9.48 9.51
C ILE A 184 7.23 -8.55 10.22
N SER A 185 8.52 -8.83 10.10
CA SER A 185 9.53 -7.88 10.56
C SER A 185 9.61 -6.69 9.58
N PRO A 186 9.93 -5.46 10.05
CA PRO A 186 10.08 -4.30 9.18
C PRO A 186 11.13 -4.52 8.06
N VAL A 187 12.17 -5.30 8.34
CA VAL A 187 13.17 -5.68 7.34
C VAL A 187 12.57 -6.57 6.25
N THR A 188 11.75 -7.56 6.63
CA THR A 188 11.03 -8.41 5.66
C THR A 188 10.05 -7.58 4.83
N ALA A 189 9.38 -6.60 5.43
CA ALA A 189 8.49 -5.68 4.73
C ALA A 189 9.23 -4.90 3.63
N LEU A 190 10.45 -4.42 3.89
CA LEU A 190 11.28 -3.76 2.88
C LEU A 190 11.62 -4.69 1.72
N TRP A 191 11.92 -5.97 1.99
CA TRP A 191 12.20 -6.95 0.94
C TRP A 191 10.99 -7.21 0.03
N ILE A 192 9.77 -7.20 0.58
CA ILE A 192 8.54 -7.41 -0.20
C ILE A 192 8.33 -6.30 -1.24
N ILE A 193 8.72 -5.07 -0.92
CA ILE A 193 8.59 -3.92 -1.82
C ILE A 193 9.93 -3.45 -2.38
N ALA A 194 10.99 -4.26 -2.25
CA ALA A 194 12.34 -3.86 -2.67
C ALA A 194 12.41 -3.54 -4.16
N ILE A 195 11.78 -4.36 -5.03
CA ILE A 195 11.83 -4.17 -6.47
C ILE A 195 11.21 -2.82 -6.88
N PRO A 196 9.97 -2.47 -6.49
CA PRO A 196 9.41 -1.15 -6.76
C PRO A 196 10.25 0.01 -6.20
N LEU A 197 10.92 -0.19 -5.05
CA LEU A 197 11.73 0.87 -4.42
C LEU A 197 13.10 1.08 -5.07
N MET A 198 13.59 0.10 -5.84
CA MET A 198 14.92 0.14 -6.46
C MET A 198 14.87 0.60 -7.92
N ASP A 199 13.71 0.69 -8.53
CA ASP A 199 13.48 1.16 -9.88
C ASP A 199 13.39 2.70 -9.91
#